data_428fd4bd7f4b1180259d0ae9aa3dd9fd
#
_entry.id   428fd4bd7f4b1180259d0ae9aa3dd9fd
#
_cell.length_a   1.000
_cell.length_b   1.000
_cell.length_c   1.000
_cell.angle_alpha   90.00
_cell.angle_beta   90.00
_cell.angle_gamma   90.00
#
_symmetry.space_group_name_H-M   'P 1'
#
loop_
_entity.id
_entity.type
_entity.pdbx_description
1 polymer ?
#
loop_
_entity_poly.entity_id
_entity_poly.type
_entity_poly.pdbx_seq_one_letter_code
_entity_poly.pdbx_strand_id
1 'polypeptide(L)'
;TFAWTLCSFTRYAMYSAEFVKNAMAGAGDLKVFLPAVIFLIGAAIGFATGTSWGTIGIMAPIVVAVFDYDAEPILCTIGLAAACSGGVMGDHCSPISDTTIMASAGAHCFHLNHVFTQMPYALTVSGVAFVSFILAGLIQNVVINLILACVLMVGTLLVIKAIVAKKHAGIFEEMAEANKALAHQK
;
A
#
# COMPACT_ATOMS: atom_id res chain seq x y z
N THR A 1 21.09 -3.64 11.83
CA THR A 1 22.33 -4.08 11.13
C THR A 1 22.11 -5.31 10.28
N PHE A 2 21.56 -6.39 10.82
CA PHE A 2 21.39 -7.67 10.08
C PHE A 2 20.53 -7.53 8.79
N ALA A 3 19.41 -6.82 8.86
CA ALA A 3 18.56 -6.55 7.69
C ALA A 3 19.32 -5.80 6.58
N TRP A 4 20.09 -4.79 6.92
CA TRP A 4 20.90 -4.04 5.95
C TRP A 4 22.01 -4.89 5.32
N THR A 5 22.63 -5.78 6.12
CA THR A 5 23.61 -6.72 5.60
C THR A 5 22.98 -7.70 4.61
N LEU A 6 21.79 -8.21 4.92
CA LEU A 6 21.04 -9.10 4.01
C LEU A 6 20.66 -8.39 2.71
N CYS A 7 20.18 -7.15 2.79
CA CYS A 7 19.89 -6.34 1.61
C CYS A 7 21.14 -6.12 0.74
N SER A 8 22.29 -5.82 1.36
CA SER A 8 23.54 -5.66 0.65
C SER A 8 24.00 -6.97 0.01
N PHE A 9 23.86 -8.09 0.72
CA PHE A 9 24.21 -9.41 0.19
C PHE A 9 23.35 -9.75 -1.03
N THR A 10 22.04 -9.56 -0.94
CA THR A 10 21.11 -9.82 -2.05
C THR A 10 21.45 -8.96 -3.26
N ARG A 11 21.78 -7.69 -3.03
CA ARG A 11 22.13 -6.75 -4.09
C ARG A 11 23.43 -7.08 -4.77
N TYR A 12 24.52 -7.29 -4.00
CA TYR A 12 25.88 -7.36 -4.54
C TYR A 12 26.37 -8.78 -4.78
N ALA A 13 26.02 -9.75 -3.93
CA ALA A 13 26.48 -11.12 -4.07
C ALA A 13 25.55 -11.99 -4.92
N MET A 14 24.24 -11.74 -4.90
CA MET A 14 23.26 -12.52 -5.68
C MET A 14 22.91 -11.85 -7.02
N TYR A 15 23.40 -10.66 -7.32
CA TYR A 15 23.10 -9.94 -8.57
C TYR A 15 21.61 -9.87 -8.88
N SER A 16 20.77 -9.78 -7.84
CA SER A 16 19.31 -9.86 -7.97
C SER A 16 18.74 -8.80 -8.89
N ALA A 17 19.29 -7.58 -8.87
CA ALA A 17 18.89 -6.49 -9.74
C ALA A 17 19.15 -6.80 -11.22
N GLU A 18 20.33 -7.34 -11.55
CA GLU A 18 20.68 -7.73 -12.93
C GLU A 18 19.87 -8.92 -13.41
N PHE A 19 19.61 -9.89 -12.55
CA PHE A 19 18.75 -11.02 -12.87
C PHE A 19 17.34 -10.55 -13.27
N VAL A 20 16.73 -9.67 -12.46
CA VAL A 20 15.40 -9.14 -12.74
C VAL A 20 15.42 -8.28 -14.02
N LYS A 21 16.44 -7.42 -14.21
CA LYS A 21 16.63 -6.64 -15.44
C LYS A 21 16.66 -7.53 -16.68
N ASN A 22 17.44 -8.59 -16.66
CA ASN A 22 17.55 -9.53 -17.78
C ASN A 22 16.26 -10.31 -18.02
N ALA A 23 15.56 -10.74 -16.95
CA ALA A 23 14.26 -11.39 -17.05
C ALA A 23 13.20 -10.46 -17.67
N MET A 24 13.30 -9.15 -17.44
CA MET A 24 12.37 -8.14 -17.93
C MET A 24 12.78 -7.54 -19.29
N ALA A 25 13.95 -7.86 -19.82
CA ALA A 25 14.43 -7.35 -21.12
C ALA A 25 13.50 -7.69 -22.30
N GLY A 26 12.69 -8.76 -22.16
CA GLY A 26 11.69 -9.15 -23.15
C GLY A 26 10.28 -8.59 -22.90
N ALA A 27 10.08 -7.79 -21.87
CA ALA A 27 8.73 -7.36 -21.46
C ALA A 27 8.08 -6.29 -22.35
N GLY A 28 8.86 -5.59 -23.21
CA GLY A 28 8.34 -4.60 -24.17
C GLY A 28 7.35 -3.63 -23.51
N ASP A 29 6.16 -3.50 -24.11
CA ASP A 29 5.08 -2.61 -23.64
C ASP A 29 4.49 -3.00 -22.26
N LEU A 30 4.77 -4.22 -21.77
CA LEU A 30 4.35 -4.66 -20.44
C LEU A 30 5.03 -3.89 -19.30
N LYS A 31 6.14 -3.19 -19.57
CA LYS A 31 6.82 -2.33 -18.59
C LYS A 31 5.90 -1.29 -17.92
N VAL A 32 4.87 -0.85 -18.63
CA VAL A 32 3.87 0.12 -18.15
C VAL A 32 3.08 -0.41 -16.95
N PHE A 33 2.87 -1.73 -16.87
CA PHE A 33 2.16 -2.37 -15.76
C PHE A 33 3.07 -2.76 -14.59
N LEU A 34 4.39 -2.70 -14.79
CA LEU A 34 5.37 -3.07 -13.76
C LEU A 34 5.21 -2.32 -12.43
N PRO A 35 4.91 -1.01 -12.39
CA PRO A 35 4.70 -0.34 -11.12
C PRO A 35 3.60 -0.98 -10.26
N ALA A 36 2.50 -1.40 -10.88
CA ALA A 36 1.43 -2.10 -10.16
C ALA A 36 1.88 -3.47 -9.64
N VAL A 37 2.67 -4.21 -10.42
CA VAL A 37 3.26 -5.49 -9.99
C VAL A 37 4.26 -5.28 -8.86
N ILE A 38 5.12 -4.26 -8.96
CA ILE A 38 6.09 -3.87 -7.93
C ILE A 38 5.36 -3.53 -6.62
N PHE A 39 4.25 -2.81 -6.69
CA PHE A 39 3.41 -2.50 -5.54
C PHE A 39 2.92 -3.78 -4.84
N LEU A 40 2.39 -4.76 -5.59
CA LEU A 40 1.92 -6.03 -5.03
C LEU A 40 3.04 -6.86 -4.41
N ILE A 41 4.18 -6.95 -5.09
CA ILE A 41 5.35 -7.67 -4.57
C ILE A 41 5.85 -6.98 -3.29
N GLY A 42 5.98 -5.66 -3.30
CA GLY A 42 6.34 -4.87 -2.12
C GLY A 42 5.37 -5.09 -0.96
N ALA A 43 4.06 -5.12 -1.24
CA ALA A 43 3.05 -5.41 -0.23
C ALA A 43 3.17 -6.84 0.35
N ALA A 44 3.41 -7.83 -0.49
CA ALA A 44 3.60 -9.21 -0.05
C ALA A 44 4.87 -9.37 0.82
N ILE A 45 5.98 -8.77 0.41
CA ILE A 45 7.24 -8.80 1.18
C ILE A 45 7.06 -8.02 2.49
N GLY A 46 6.49 -6.81 2.46
CA GLY A 46 6.24 -5.99 3.65
C GLY A 46 5.35 -6.70 4.66
N PHE A 47 4.30 -7.36 4.20
CA PHE A 47 3.41 -8.17 5.03
C PHE A 47 4.14 -9.36 5.68
N ALA A 48 4.93 -10.10 4.89
CA ALA A 48 5.65 -11.28 5.37
C ALA A 48 6.80 -10.95 6.33
N THR A 49 7.46 -9.82 6.13
CA THR A 49 8.61 -9.39 6.94
C THR A 49 8.24 -8.49 8.12
N GLY A 50 7.08 -7.82 8.04
CA GLY A 50 6.64 -6.84 9.04
C GLY A 50 7.53 -5.60 9.10
N THR A 51 8.17 -5.23 7.98
CA THR A 51 9.03 -4.04 7.92
C THR A 51 8.98 -3.37 6.55
N SER A 52 8.56 -2.10 6.54
CA SER A 52 8.58 -1.26 5.33
C SER A 52 10.00 -0.92 4.90
N TRP A 53 10.87 -0.56 5.84
CA TRP A 53 12.25 -0.17 5.53
C TRP A 53 13.07 -1.32 4.92
N GLY A 54 12.93 -2.54 5.46
CA GLY A 54 13.57 -3.73 4.90
C GLY A 54 13.08 -4.02 3.48
N THR A 55 11.78 -3.91 3.26
CA THR A 55 11.16 -4.10 1.94
C THR A 55 11.64 -3.06 0.93
N ILE A 56 11.66 -1.78 1.30
CA ILE A 56 12.15 -0.70 0.44
C ILE A 56 13.63 -0.91 0.12
N GLY A 57 14.44 -1.29 1.10
CA GLY A 57 15.86 -1.57 0.94
C GLY A 57 16.16 -2.68 -0.08
N ILE A 58 15.27 -3.67 -0.21
CA ILE A 58 15.39 -4.74 -1.22
C ILE A 58 14.84 -4.28 -2.57
N MET A 59 13.65 -3.67 -2.57
CA MET A 59 12.93 -3.35 -3.81
C MET A 59 13.51 -2.16 -4.57
N ALA A 60 13.96 -1.11 -3.89
CA ALA A 60 14.43 0.11 -4.56
C ALA A 60 15.61 -0.14 -5.51
N PRO A 61 16.67 -0.89 -5.15
CA PRO A 61 17.74 -1.23 -6.09
C PRO A 61 17.27 -2.04 -7.30
N ILE A 62 16.27 -2.91 -7.12
CA ILE A 62 15.70 -3.71 -8.20
C ILE A 62 14.95 -2.80 -9.18
N VAL A 63 14.15 -1.88 -8.66
CA VAL A 63 13.40 -0.91 -9.47
C VAL A 63 14.33 -0.05 -10.31
N VAL A 64 15.38 0.50 -9.70
CA VAL A 64 16.38 1.32 -10.42
C VAL A 64 17.14 0.53 -11.47
N ALA A 65 17.34 -0.78 -11.27
CA ALA A 65 17.99 -1.63 -12.27
C ALA A 65 17.05 -2.00 -13.43
N VAL A 66 15.75 -2.15 -13.16
CA VAL A 66 14.72 -2.49 -14.17
C VAL A 66 14.38 -1.28 -15.03
N PHE A 67 14.14 -0.14 -14.38
CA PHE A 67 13.88 1.12 -15.05
C PHE A 67 15.18 1.93 -15.08
N ASP A 68 15.76 2.08 -16.27
CA ASP A 68 16.91 2.93 -16.44
C ASP A 68 16.51 4.39 -16.18
N TYR A 69 17.07 4.99 -15.12
CA TYR A 69 16.69 6.35 -14.73
C TYR A 69 17.02 7.38 -15.82
N ASP A 70 18.08 7.16 -16.59
CA ASP A 70 18.49 8.07 -17.65
C ASP A 70 17.58 7.96 -18.89
N ALA A 71 17.05 6.76 -19.15
CA ALA A 71 16.17 6.51 -20.29
C ALA A 71 14.68 6.71 -19.96
N GLU A 72 14.24 6.31 -18.76
CA GLU A 72 12.82 6.29 -18.37
C GLU A 72 12.61 6.90 -16.96
N PRO A 73 12.97 8.20 -16.73
CA PRO A 73 12.99 8.79 -15.38
C PRO A 73 11.61 8.82 -14.71
N ILE A 74 10.55 9.03 -15.47
CA ILE A 74 9.17 9.08 -14.96
C ILE A 74 8.74 7.69 -14.48
N LEU A 75 8.98 6.66 -15.30
CA LEU A 75 8.57 5.29 -14.98
C LEU A 75 9.39 4.73 -13.81
N CYS A 76 10.68 5.07 -13.72
CA CYS A 76 11.53 4.75 -12.57
C CYS A 76 10.99 5.39 -11.28
N THR A 77 10.60 6.66 -11.33
CA THR A 77 10.03 7.37 -10.18
C THR A 77 8.70 6.73 -9.73
N ILE A 78 7.82 6.39 -10.69
CA ILE A 78 6.55 5.70 -10.39
C ILE A 78 6.84 4.32 -9.79
N GLY A 79 7.81 3.58 -10.31
CA GLY A 79 8.22 2.28 -9.79
C GLY A 79 8.77 2.35 -8.35
N LEU A 80 9.59 3.37 -8.05
CA LEU A 80 10.08 3.61 -6.68
C LEU A 80 8.93 3.98 -5.73
N ALA A 81 8.01 4.84 -6.16
CA ALA A 81 6.82 5.17 -5.40
C ALA A 81 5.95 3.92 -5.13
N ALA A 82 5.81 3.04 -6.11
CA ALA A 82 5.08 1.79 -5.98
C ALA A 82 5.75 0.83 -4.98
N ALA A 83 7.08 0.71 -5.01
CA ALA A 83 7.84 -0.11 -4.07
C ALA A 83 7.71 0.41 -2.63
N CYS A 84 7.81 1.72 -2.44
CA CYS A 84 7.63 2.35 -1.13
C CYS A 84 6.19 2.16 -0.61
N SER A 85 5.19 2.44 -1.46
CA SER A 85 3.78 2.32 -1.07
C SER A 85 3.38 0.88 -0.78
N GLY A 86 3.86 -0.07 -1.59
CA GLY A 86 3.63 -1.50 -1.36
C GLY A 86 4.27 -1.96 -0.05
N GLY A 87 5.54 -1.62 0.19
CA GLY A 87 6.22 -1.95 1.44
C GLY A 87 5.50 -1.41 2.68
N VAL A 88 5.06 -0.14 2.64
CA VAL A 88 4.29 0.48 3.73
C VAL A 88 2.93 -0.20 3.91
N MET A 89 2.21 -0.50 2.83
CA MET A 89 0.92 -1.19 2.90
C MET A 89 1.06 -2.57 3.53
N GLY A 90 2.05 -3.35 3.09
CA GLY A 90 2.29 -4.69 3.65
C GLY A 90 2.65 -4.65 5.13
N ASP A 91 3.57 -3.78 5.49
CA ASP A 91 3.96 -3.53 6.88
C ASP A 91 2.75 -3.16 7.75
N HIS A 92 1.92 -2.22 7.27
CA HIS A 92 0.73 -1.74 7.97
C HIS A 92 -0.33 -2.83 8.21
N CYS A 93 -0.45 -3.82 7.33
CA CYS A 93 -1.36 -4.95 7.46
C CYS A 93 -0.77 -6.11 8.28
N SER A 94 0.56 -6.12 8.50
CA SER A 94 1.25 -7.25 9.10
C SER A 94 1.02 -7.31 10.62
N PRO A 95 0.62 -8.49 11.15
CA PRO A 95 0.50 -8.68 12.60
C PRO A 95 1.85 -8.73 13.32
N ILE A 96 2.95 -8.93 12.62
CA ILE A 96 4.31 -8.97 13.18
C ILE A 96 5.05 -7.63 13.01
N SER A 97 4.39 -6.62 12.44
CA SER A 97 4.97 -5.29 12.26
C SER A 97 5.22 -4.59 13.59
N ASP A 98 6.40 -4.00 13.72
CA ASP A 98 6.76 -3.18 14.88
C ASP A 98 5.84 -1.94 15.01
N THR A 99 5.45 -1.33 13.90
CA THR A 99 4.52 -0.19 13.89
C THR A 99 3.14 -0.58 14.40
N THR A 100 2.60 -1.73 13.98
CA THR A 100 1.30 -2.23 14.43
C THR A 100 1.33 -2.65 15.89
N ILE A 101 2.43 -3.29 16.35
CA ILE A 101 2.63 -3.65 17.75
C ILE A 101 2.68 -2.39 18.62
N MET A 102 3.49 -1.39 18.24
CA MET A 102 3.60 -0.13 19.00
C MET A 102 2.29 0.65 19.02
N ALA A 103 1.54 0.70 17.92
CA ALA A 103 0.25 1.37 17.85
C ALA A 103 -0.78 0.73 18.81
N SER A 104 -0.88 -0.60 18.80
CA SER A 104 -1.79 -1.33 19.69
C SER A 104 -1.40 -1.19 21.16
N ALA A 105 -0.11 -1.22 21.48
CA ALA A 105 0.39 -1.01 22.84
C ALA A 105 0.13 0.42 23.31
N GLY A 106 0.39 1.42 22.47
CA GLY A 106 0.13 2.83 22.79
C GLY A 106 -1.35 3.15 22.99
N ALA A 107 -2.23 2.48 22.24
CA ALA A 107 -3.68 2.59 22.38
C ALA A 107 -4.27 1.72 23.49
N HIS A 108 -3.46 0.93 24.18
CA HIS A 108 -3.90 -0.04 25.20
C HIS A 108 -5.01 -0.98 24.72
N CYS A 109 -4.96 -1.40 23.45
CA CYS A 109 -5.92 -2.32 22.86
C CYS A 109 -5.29 -3.69 22.57
N PHE A 110 -6.15 -4.70 22.44
CA PHE A 110 -5.69 -6.05 22.13
C PHE A 110 -5.13 -6.07 20.69
N HIS A 111 -3.88 -6.49 20.54
CA HIS A 111 -3.11 -6.40 19.31
C HIS A 111 -3.82 -7.01 18.08
N LEU A 112 -4.32 -8.24 18.19
CA LEU A 112 -5.03 -8.89 17.08
C LEU A 112 -6.33 -8.17 16.69
N ASN A 113 -7.06 -7.60 17.67
CA ASN A 113 -8.23 -6.79 17.36
C ASN A 113 -7.86 -5.55 16.56
N HIS A 114 -6.74 -4.89 16.90
CA HIS A 114 -6.23 -3.76 16.14
C HIS A 114 -5.92 -4.16 14.70
N VAL A 115 -5.20 -5.26 14.49
CA VAL A 115 -4.88 -5.80 13.16
C VAL A 115 -6.15 -6.06 12.34
N PHE A 116 -7.11 -6.80 12.90
CA PHE A 116 -8.33 -7.16 12.17
C PHE A 116 -9.24 -5.98 11.86
N THR A 117 -9.31 -4.99 12.74
CA THR A 117 -10.14 -3.80 12.53
C THR A 117 -9.50 -2.82 11.55
N GLN A 118 -8.17 -2.77 11.46
CA GLN A 118 -7.40 -1.95 10.53
C GLN A 118 -7.40 -2.51 9.10
N MET A 119 -7.38 -3.84 8.96
CA MET A 119 -7.20 -4.53 7.68
C MET A 119 -8.22 -4.13 6.58
N PRO A 120 -9.54 -4.00 6.83
CA PRO A 120 -10.49 -3.57 5.81
C PRO A 120 -10.18 -2.18 5.24
N TYR A 121 -9.73 -1.26 6.08
CA TYR A 121 -9.33 0.10 5.64
C TYR A 121 -8.08 0.05 4.78
N ALA A 122 -7.06 -0.66 5.24
CA ALA A 122 -5.81 -0.81 4.53
C ALA A 122 -6.00 -1.50 3.16
N LEU A 123 -6.80 -2.56 3.09
CA LEU A 123 -7.13 -3.24 1.83
C LEU A 123 -7.93 -2.35 0.86
N THR A 124 -8.83 -1.52 1.38
CA THR A 124 -9.57 -0.55 0.55
C THR A 124 -8.62 0.46 -0.08
N VAL A 125 -7.74 1.06 0.71
CA VAL A 125 -6.73 2.02 0.23
C VAL A 125 -5.77 1.36 -0.74
N SER A 126 -5.34 0.14 -0.44
CA SER A 126 -4.48 -0.68 -1.30
C SER A 126 -5.10 -0.96 -2.67
N GLY A 127 -6.39 -1.29 -2.71
CA GLY A 127 -7.12 -1.48 -3.98
C GLY A 127 -7.13 -0.22 -4.84
N VAL A 128 -7.38 0.94 -4.23
CA VAL A 128 -7.32 2.23 -4.93
C VAL A 128 -5.89 2.54 -5.39
N ALA A 129 -4.89 2.31 -4.54
CA ALA A 129 -3.49 2.53 -4.88
C ALA A 129 -3.04 1.62 -6.04
N PHE A 130 -3.43 0.35 -6.04
CA PHE A 130 -3.13 -0.58 -7.13
C PHE A 130 -3.67 -0.08 -8.48
N VAL A 131 -4.94 0.32 -8.53
CA VAL A 131 -5.55 0.90 -9.73
C VAL A 131 -4.83 2.19 -10.12
N SER A 132 -4.48 3.04 -9.15
CA SER A 132 -3.75 4.28 -9.41
C SER A 132 -2.36 4.02 -10.01
N PHE A 133 -1.63 2.97 -9.60
CA PHE A 133 -0.33 2.61 -10.18
C PHE A 133 -0.46 2.06 -11.60
N ILE A 134 -1.53 1.35 -11.93
CA ILE A 134 -1.83 0.97 -13.32
C ILE A 134 -2.00 2.23 -14.20
N LEU A 135 -2.84 3.16 -13.74
CA LEU A 135 -3.10 4.40 -14.46
C LEU A 135 -1.85 5.30 -14.53
N ALA A 136 -1.04 5.32 -13.47
CA ALA A 136 0.20 6.09 -13.44
C ALA A 136 1.22 5.58 -14.47
N GLY A 137 1.34 4.28 -14.63
CA GLY A 137 2.17 3.68 -15.67
C GLY A 137 1.71 4.07 -17.08
N LEU A 138 0.39 4.11 -17.31
CA LEU A 138 -0.19 4.47 -18.63
C LEU A 138 -0.06 5.97 -18.95
N ILE A 139 -0.39 6.85 -18.00
CA ILE A 139 -0.48 8.29 -18.21
C ILE A 139 0.89 8.98 -18.11
N GLN A 140 1.77 8.47 -17.26
CA GLN A 140 3.13 8.97 -17.00
C GLN A 140 3.21 10.50 -16.75
N ASN A 141 2.18 11.07 -16.14
CA ASN A 141 2.13 12.48 -15.75
C ASN A 141 1.81 12.60 -14.26
N VAL A 142 2.77 13.15 -13.50
CA VAL A 142 2.70 13.20 -12.03
C VAL A 142 1.48 14.00 -11.53
N VAL A 143 1.20 15.15 -12.15
CA VAL A 143 0.10 16.03 -11.70
C VAL A 143 -1.26 15.39 -11.97
N ILE A 144 -1.46 14.85 -13.17
CA ILE A 144 -2.70 14.19 -13.54
C ILE A 144 -2.93 12.96 -12.65
N ASN A 145 -1.90 12.17 -12.42
CA ASN A 145 -1.98 10.97 -11.59
C ASN A 145 -2.29 11.30 -10.13
N LEU A 146 -1.73 12.39 -9.58
CA LEU A 146 -2.03 12.84 -8.22
C LEU A 146 -3.51 13.23 -8.08
N ILE A 147 -4.02 14.04 -9.00
CA ILE A 147 -5.43 14.46 -9.00
C ILE A 147 -6.34 13.22 -9.14
N LEU A 148 -6.02 12.33 -10.06
CA LEU A 148 -6.79 11.12 -10.31
C LEU A 148 -6.82 10.19 -9.09
N ALA A 149 -5.68 9.99 -8.43
CA ALA A 149 -5.59 9.18 -7.21
C ALA A 149 -6.43 9.78 -6.06
N CYS A 150 -6.40 11.12 -5.89
CA CYS A 150 -7.23 11.81 -4.91
C CYS A 150 -8.73 11.64 -5.22
N VAL A 151 -9.12 11.81 -6.48
CA VAL A 151 -10.53 11.64 -6.92
C VAL A 151 -11.00 10.20 -6.72
N LEU A 152 -10.18 9.21 -7.08
CA LEU A 152 -10.50 7.80 -6.87
C LEU A 152 -10.64 7.48 -5.37
N MET A 153 -9.75 7.99 -4.53
CA MET A 153 -9.82 7.77 -3.09
C MET A 153 -11.08 8.38 -2.48
N VAL A 154 -11.36 9.66 -2.75
CA VAL A 154 -12.55 10.35 -2.25
C VAL A 154 -13.82 9.68 -2.78
N GLY A 155 -13.86 9.35 -4.08
CA GLY A 155 -14.99 8.63 -4.70
C GLY A 155 -15.25 7.29 -4.02
N THR A 156 -14.21 6.49 -3.77
CA THR A 156 -14.31 5.19 -3.09
C THR A 156 -14.86 5.36 -1.66
N LEU A 157 -14.36 6.34 -0.91
CA LEU A 157 -14.85 6.61 0.45
C LEU A 157 -16.31 7.06 0.47
N LEU A 158 -16.73 7.90 -0.48
CA LEU A 158 -18.13 8.32 -0.61
C LEU A 158 -19.07 7.16 -0.95
N VAL A 159 -18.61 6.27 -1.85
CA VAL A 159 -19.37 5.06 -2.20
C VAL A 159 -19.52 4.13 -0.99
N ILE A 160 -18.43 3.88 -0.26
CA ILE A 160 -18.46 3.06 0.96
C ILE A 160 -19.38 3.69 2.00
N LYS A 161 -19.27 5.01 2.22
CA LYS A 161 -20.16 5.74 3.14
C LYS A 161 -21.64 5.57 2.74
N ALA A 162 -21.97 5.71 1.47
CA ALA A 162 -23.34 5.54 0.98
C ALA A 162 -23.87 4.11 1.17
N ILE A 163 -23.04 3.09 0.89
CA ILE A 163 -23.38 1.68 1.09
C ILE A 163 -23.62 1.38 2.57
N VAL A 164 -22.72 1.83 3.44
CA VAL A 164 -22.80 1.61 4.89
C VAL A 164 -24.04 2.34 5.46
N ALA A 165 -24.26 3.59 5.08
CA ALA A 165 -25.44 4.35 5.51
C ALA A 165 -26.75 3.67 5.11
N LYS A 166 -26.83 3.15 3.87
CA LYS A 166 -28.02 2.43 3.39
C LYS A 166 -28.22 1.10 4.13
N LYS A 167 -27.14 0.38 4.43
CA LYS A 167 -27.19 -0.93 5.11
C LYS A 167 -27.57 -0.81 6.58
N HIS A 168 -27.18 0.27 7.24
CA HIS A 168 -27.35 0.49 8.68
C HIS A 168 -28.36 1.60 9.01
N ALA A 169 -29.17 2.05 8.06
CA ALA A 169 -30.15 3.11 8.26
C ALA A 169 -31.07 2.82 9.46
N GLY A 170 -31.61 1.60 9.58
CA GLY A 170 -32.44 1.21 10.71
C GLY A 170 -31.73 1.26 12.07
N ILE A 171 -30.47 0.84 12.13
CA ILE A 171 -29.69 0.84 13.38
C ILE A 171 -29.41 2.27 13.85
N PHE A 172 -29.13 3.19 12.93
CA PHE A 172 -28.91 4.59 13.28
C PHE A 172 -30.18 5.28 13.77
N GLU A 173 -31.34 4.93 13.22
CA GLU A 173 -32.65 5.42 13.70
C GLU A 173 -32.95 4.92 15.12
N GLU A 174 -32.77 3.61 15.38
CA GLU A 174 -32.96 3.01 16.70
C GLU A 174 -32.01 3.63 17.75
N MET A 175 -30.75 3.85 17.41
CA MET A 175 -29.78 4.50 18.29
C MET A 175 -30.13 5.96 18.54
N ALA A 176 -30.66 6.68 17.56
CA ALA A 176 -31.07 8.07 17.70
C ALA A 176 -32.30 8.19 18.62
N GLU A 177 -33.26 7.28 18.51
CA GLU A 177 -34.45 7.19 19.38
C GLU A 177 -34.04 6.83 20.82
N ALA A 178 -33.16 5.83 21.01
CA ALA A 178 -32.66 5.45 22.31
C ALA A 178 -31.95 6.61 23.03
N ASN A 179 -31.12 7.36 22.30
CA ASN A 179 -30.44 8.54 22.83
C ASN A 179 -31.40 9.68 23.18
N LYS A 180 -32.48 9.88 22.40
CA LYS A 180 -33.53 10.86 22.76
C LYS A 180 -34.26 10.44 24.02
N ALA A 181 -34.64 9.15 24.14
CA ALA A 181 -35.29 8.64 25.33
C ALA A 181 -34.45 8.81 26.60
N LEU A 182 -33.14 8.56 26.54
CA LEU A 182 -32.18 8.78 27.64
C LEU A 182 -32.03 10.27 27.99
N ALA A 183 -32.12 11.18 27.01
CA ALA A 183 -32.03 12.61 27.26
C ALA A 183 -33.25 13.17 27.98
N HIS A 184 -34.45 12.55 27.81
CA HIS A 184 -35.67 12.92 28.50
C HIS A 184 -35.80 12.38 29.94
N GLN A 185 -34.86 11.48 30.35
CA GLN A 185 -34.83 10.92 31.70
C GLN A 185 -33.91 11.68 32.65
N LYS A 186 -33.19 12.68 32.16
CA LYS A 186 -32.36 13.62 32.94
C LYS A 186 -33.10 14.94 33.13
#